data_c8a761ce21d56ad81f71461aa1ae17f2
#
_entry.id   c8a761ce21d56ad81f71461aa1ae17f2
#
_cell.length_a   1.000
_cell.length_b   1.000
_cell.length_c   1.000
_cell.angle_alpha   90.00
_cell.angle_beta   90.00
_cell.angle_gamma   90.00
#
_symmetry.space_group_name_H-M   'P 1'
#
loop_
_entity.id
_entity.type
_entity.pdbx_description
1 polymer ?
#
loop_
_entity_poly.entity_id
_entity_poly.type
_entity_poly.pdbx_seq_one_letter_code
_entity_poly.pdbx_strand_id
1 'polypeptide(L)'
;FFKIVKILILFLLLAFVGAGFYAGNIAYETLLTAPWEKILGVTKHRADLSRMHSREEKDGWQPVEIRSADGTKLHGTYIESSRESPYTVILLHGLYQNRSMSMPYADMYRDMGYNVLLIDQRGHGESGGSHTTWGLRETDDLDAWTEWLREKDGGVKIGMHGVSLGAAMALIYSGTEKGKEISFYVADSAYGGMMELGK
;
A
#
# COMPACT_ATOMS: atom_id res chain seq x y z
N PHE A 1 20.00 -39.51 36.11
CA PHE A 1 19.74 -38.14 36.57
C PHE A 1 20.06 -37.12 35.47
N PHE A 2 21.26 -37.00 34.97
CA PHE A 2 21.64 -35.99 33.95
C PHE A 2 20.89 -36.13 32.63
N LYS A 3 20.51 -37.33 32.17
CA LYS A 3 19.68 -37.51 30.98
C LYS A 3 18.26 -36.91 31.16
N ILE A 4 17.66 -37.14 32.32
CA ILE A 4 16.32 -36.64 32.65
C ILE A 4 16.33 -35.08 32.71
N VAL A 5 17.36 -34.53 33.35
CA VAL A 5 17.52 -33.08 33.42
C VAL A 5 17.65 -32.42 32.01
N LYS A 6 18.45 -33.05 31.13
CA LYS A 6 18.59 -32.57 29.74
C LYS A 6 17.26 -32.63 28.97
N ILE A 7 16.49 -33.72 29.16
CA ILE A 7 15.16 -33.86 28.53
C ILE A 7 14.19 -32.78 29.04
N LEU A 8 14.19 -32.55 30.36
CA LEU A 8 13.35 -31.47 30.94
C LEU A 8 13.72 -30.09 30.43
N ILE A 9 15.00 -29.76 30.34
CA ILE A 9 15.49 -28.49 29.79
C ILE A 9 15.06 -28.37 28.34
N LEU A 10 15.23 -29.40 27.52
CA LEU A 10 14.81 -29.40 26.13
C LEU A 10 13.29 -29.16 26.01
N PHE A 11 12.50 -29.87 26.85
CA PHE A 11 11.04 -29.69 26.86
C PHE A 11 10.62 -28.26 27.24
N LEU A 12 11.26 -27.68 28.27
CA LEU A 12 11.01 -26.30 28.68
C LEU A 12 11.39 -25.30 27.57
N LEU A 13 12.49 -25.55 26.85
CA LEU A 13 12.94 -24.69 25.75
C LEU A 13 11.97 -24.77 24.57
N LEU A 14 11.49 -25.95 24.23
CA LEU A 14 10.46 -26.14 23.20
C LEU A 14 9.13 -25.51 23.59
N ALA A 15 8.72 -25.63 24.84
CA ALA A 15 7.51 -24.97 25.36
C ALA A 15 7.63 -23.45 25.32
N PHE A 16 8.79 -22.89 25.68
CA PHE A 16 9.06 -21.45 25.61
C PHE A 16 9.02 -20.94 24.16
N VAL A 17 9.66 -21.64 23.23
CA VAL A 17 9.62 -21.29 21.80
C VAL A 17 8.18 -21.37 21.26
N GLY A 18 7.44 -22.44 21.60
CA GLY A 18 6.04 -22.59 21.21
C GLY A 18 5.13 -21.48 21.77
N ALA A 19 5.32 -21.14 23.04
CA ALA A 19 4.59 -20.03 23.67
C ALA A 19 4.93 -18.68 23.02
N GLY A 20 6.19 -18.43 22.69
CA GLY A 20 6.63 -17.23 22.00
C GLY A 20 6.04 -17.14 20.59
N PHE A 21 6.01 -18.24 19.85
CA PHE A 21 5.38 -18.29 18.54
C PHE A 21 3.87 -18.05 18.62
N TYR A 22 3.19 -18.67 19.58
CA TYR A 22 1.76 -18.47 19.81
C TYR A 22 1.42 -17.03 20.20
N ALA A 23 2.17 -16.45 21.14
CA ALA A 23 1.99 -15.04 21.52
C ALA A 23 2.28 -14.09 20.35
N GLY A 24 3.31 -14.36 19.56
CA GLY A 24 3.63 -13.59 18.36
C GLY A 24 2.52 -13.66 17.31
N ASN A 25 1.93 -14.85 17.12
CA ASN A 25 0.80 -15.00 16.21
C ASN A 25 -0.44 -14.24 16.69
N ILE A 26 -0.76 -14.28 17.98
CA ILE A 26 -1.86 -13.50 18.56
C ILE A 26 -1.59 -12.00 18.37
N ALA A 27 -0.38 -11.53 18.64
CA ALA A 27 -0.02 -10.13 18.45
C ALA A 27 -0.13 -9.72 16.98
N TYR A 28 0.36 -10.55 16.06
CA TYR A 28 0.25 -10.34 14.62
C TYR A 28 -1.22 -10.23 14.18
N GLU A 29 -2.04 -11.21 14.51
CA GLU A 29 -3.48 -11.21 14.21
C GLU A 29 -4.16 -9.98 14.81
N THR A 30 -3.87 -9.66 16.07
CA THR A 30 -4.45 -8.48 16.75
C THR A 30 -4.04 -7.19 16.06
N LEU A 31 -2.75 -7.05 15.66
CA LEU A 31 -2.26 -5.85 14.98
C LEU A 31 -2.81 -5.70 13.57
N LEU A 32 -3.01 -6.82 12.85
CA LEU A 32 -3.46 -6.77 11.45
C LEU A 32 -4.97 -6.87 11.30
N THR A 33 -5.67 -7.58 12.21
CA THR A 33 -7.11 -7.84 12.10
C THR A 33 -7.94 -7.11 13.15
N ALA A 34 -7.31 -6.45 14.12
CA ALA A 34 -8.03 -5.67 15.12
C ALA A 34 -8.92 -4.62 14.44
N PRO A 35 -10.11 -4.37 14.98
CA PRO A 35 -10.98 -3.33 14.45
C PRO A 35 -10.45 -1.92 14.83
N TRP A 36 -9.28 -1.59 14.31
CA TRP A 36 -8.61 -0.31 14.55
C TRP A 36 -9.49 0.89 14.23
N GLU A 37 -10.41 0.73 13.27
CA GLU A 37 -11.43 1.71 12.95
C GLU A 37 -12.27 2.10 14.18
N LYS A 38 -12.64 1.10 15.01
CA LYS A 38 -13.38 1.33 16.25
C LYS A 38 -12.48 1.85 17.38
N ILE A 39 -11.24 1.35 17.44
CA ILE A 39 -10.28 1.68 18.50
C ILE A 39 -9.79 3.12 18.34
N LEU A 40 -9.50 3.54 17.11
CA LEU A 40 -9.00 4.88 16.79
C LEU A 40 -10.12 5.88 16.53
N GLY A 41 -11.40 5.49 16.63
CA GLY A 41 -12.53 6.37 16.35
C GLY A 41 -12.61 6.79 14.86
N VAL A 42 -11.82 6.16 14.00
CA VAL A 42 -11.88 6.36 12.57
C VAL A 42 -13.13 5.64 12.11
N THR A 43 -14.18 6.41 11.81
CA THR A 43 -15.39 5.85 11.21
C THR A 43 -15.02 5.00 10.02
N LYS A 44 -15.67 3.84 9.90
CA LYS A 44 -15.62 2.95 8.74
C LYS A 44 -16.05 3.69 7.46
N HIS A 45 -15.24 4.61 7.03
CA HIS A 45 -15.11 4.87 5.64
C HIS A 45 -14.19 3.75 5.09
N ARG A 46 -14.76 2.57 4.88
CA ARG A 46 -14.58 1.99 3.55
C ARG A 46 -14.91 3.17 2.67
N ALA A 47 -13.86 3.91 2.33
CA ALA A 47 -14.02 5.21 1.77
C ALA A 47 -14.95 5.00 0.61
N ASP A 48 -16.06 5.71 0.66
CA ASP A 48 -17.18 5.47 -0.21
C ASP A 48 -16.66 5.65 -1.64
N LEU A 49 -16.37 4.53 -2.31
CA LEU A 49 -15.93 4.52 -3.70
C LEU A 49 -17.01 5.06 -4.64
N SER A 50 -18.23 5.31 -4.14
CA SER A 50 -19.29 5.89 -4.95
C SER A 50 -18.88 7.24 -5.54
N ARG A 51 -18.11 8.05 -4.80
CA ARG A 51 -17.57 9.31 -5.34
C ARG A 51 -16.55 9.07 -6.44
N MET A 52 -15.70 8.03 -6.29
CA MET A 52 -14.71 7.66 -7.31
C MET A 52 -15.42 7.16 -8.57
N HIS A 53 -16.33 6.21 -8.44
CA HIS A 53 -17.10 5.68 -9.56
C HIS A 53 -17.91 6.76 -10.26
N SER A 54 -18.46 7.72 -9.50
CA SER A 54 -19.15 8.86 -10.09
C SER A 54 -18.22 9.76 -10.93
N ARG A 55 -16.96 9.93 -10.52
CA ARG A 55 -15.95 10.68 -11.29
C ARG A 55 -15.48 9.88 -12.51
N GLU A 56 -15.30 8.56 -12.34
CA GLU A 56 -14.97 7.65 -13.46
C GLU A 56 -16.03 7.76 -14.56
N GLU A 57 -17.30 7.72 -14.18
CA GLU A 57 -18.42 7.78 -15.13
C GLU A 57 -18.60 9.19 -15.75
N LYS A 58 -18.53 10.26 -14.94
CA LYS A 58 -18.84 11.63 -15.42
C LYS A 58 -17.66 12.31 -16.10
N ASP A 59 -16.46 12.09 -15.58
CA ASP A 59 -15.24 12.79 -16.01
C ASP A 59 -14.39 11.95 -16.96
N GLY A 60 -14.83 10.70 -17.28
CA GLY A 60 -14.11 9.79 -18.16
C GLY A 60 -12.80 9.28 -17.56
N TRP A 61 -12.72 9.21 -16.22
CA TRP A 61 -11.56 8.63 -15.54
C TRP A 61 -11.55 7.12 -15.78
N GLN A 62 -10.41 6.57 -16.13
CA GLN A 62 -10.28 5.18 -16.57
C GLN A 62 -10.05 4.24 -15.37
N PRO A 63 -11.01 3.37 -15.00
CA PRO A 63 -10.72 2.29 -14.06
C PRO A 63 -9.76 1.29 -14.67
N VAL A 64 -8.80 0.81 -13.88
CA VAL A 64 -7.74 -0.09 -14.29
C VAL A 64 -7.68 -1.27 -13.33
N GLU A 65 -7.61 -2.49 -13.87
CA GLU A 65 -7.29 -3.71 -13.13
C GLU A 65 -6.01 -4.32 -13.69
N ILE A 66 -5.06 -4.61 -12.81
CA ILE A 66 -3.84 -5.35 -13.14
C ILE A 66 -3.64 -6.52 -12.15
N ARG A 67 -2.58 -7.29 -12.36
CA ARG A 67 -2.18 -8.34 -11.42
C ARG A 67 -0.77 -8.13 -10.93
N SER A 68 -0.59 -8.30 -9.63
CA SER A 68 0.74 -8.42 -9.01
C SER A 68 1.41 -9.74 -9.38
N ALA A 69 2.70 -9.85 -9.10
CA ALA A 69 3.50 -11.05 -9.36
C ALA A 69 2.93 -12.32 -8.70
N ASP A 70 2.27 -12.19 -7.54
CA ASP A 70 1.62 -13.30 -6.83
C ASP A 70 0.19 -13.61 -7.33
N GLY A 71 -0.27 -12.93 -8.40
CA GLY A 71 -1.59 -13.07 -8.98
C GLY A 71 -2.68 -12.24 -8.28
N THR A 72 -2.35 -11.51 -7.21
CA THR A 72 -3.29 -10.60 -6.54
C THR A 72 -3.82 -9.57 -7.54
N LYS A 73 -5.14 -9.42 -7.60
CA LYS A 73 -5.77 -8.36 -8.40
C LYS A 73 -5.56 -7.01 -7.73
N LEU A 74 -5.14 -6.03 -8.50
CA LEU A 74 -4.94 -4.66 -8.06
C LEU A 74 -5.84 -3.73 -8.87
N HIS A 75 -6.49 -2.82 -8.18
CA HIS A 75 -7.41 -1.85 -8.77
C HIS A 75 -6.85 -0.44 -8.64
N GLY A 76 -7.08 0.35 -9.67
CA GLY A 76 -6.71 1.76 -9.71
C GLY A 76 -7.61 2.56 -10.63
N THR A 77 -7.38 3.85 -10.67
CA THR A 77 -8.05 4.79 -11.59
C THR A 77 -7.00 5.66 -12.24
N TYR A 78 -6.90 5.58 -13.56
CA TYR A 78 -6.00 6.42 -14.34
C TYR A 78 -6.72 7.65 -14.86
N ILE A 79 -6.08 8.79 -14.75
CA ILE A 79 -6.62 10.09 -15.13
C ILE A 79 -5.62 10.77 -16.05
N GLU A 80 -6.00 10.98 -17.29
CA GLU A 80 -5.17 11.72 -18.23
C GLU A 80 -5.17 13.21 -17.91
N SER A 81 -4.04 13.83 -18.11
CA SER A 81 -3.91 15.27 -18.11
C SER A 81 -4.74 15.90 -19.24
N SER A 82 -5.22 17.10 -19.03
CA SER A 82 -5.90 17.88 -20.10
C SER A 82 -4.97 18.30 -21.25
N ARG A 83 -3.67 18.13 -21.07
CA ARG A 83 -2.61 18.41 -22.04
C ARG A 83 -1.72 17.18 -22.15
N GLU A 84 -1.14 16.95 -23.31
CA GLU A 84 -0.13 15.91 -23.48
C GLU A 84 0.99 16.08 -22.44
N SER A 85 1.29 15.01 -21.71
CA SER A 85 2.22 15.06 -20.60
C SER A 85 3.00 13.75 -20.50
N PRO A 86 4.33 13.78 -20.48
CA PRO A 86 5.13 12.60 -20.23
C PRO A 86 5.21 12.27 -18.72
N TYR A 87 4.57 13.05 -17.87
CA TYR A 87 4.66 12.91 -16.42
C TYR A 87 3.41 12.23 -15.86
N THR A 88 3.60 11.19 -15.07
CA THR A 88 2.53 10.52 -14.33
C THR A 88 2.91 10.40 -12.87
N VAL A 89 1.98 10.68 -11.96
CA VAL A 89 2.17 10.46 -10.53
C VAL A 89 1.28 9.31 -10.05
N ILE A 90 1.86 8.36 -9.32
CA ILE A 90 1.14 7.31 -8.60
C ILE A 90 0.81 7.84 -7.20
N LEU A 91 -0.46 7.80 -6.81
CA LEU A 91 -0.95 8.25 -5.50
C LEU A 91 -1.30 7.05 -4.63
N LEU A 92 -0.65 6.97 -3.47
CA LEU A 92 -0.81 5.90 -2.48
C LEU A 92 -1.51 6.44 -1.24
N HIS A 93 -2.67 5.87 -0.91
CA HIS A 93 -3.47 6.25 0.26
C HIS A 93 -2.91 5.71 1.58
N GLY A 94 -3.44 6.18 2.70
CA GLY A 94 -3.11 5.71 4.04
C GLY A 94 -3.78 4.37 4.42
N LEU A 95 -3.42 3.87 5.60
CA LEU A 95 -3.98 2.63 6.16
C LEU A 95 -5.51 2.75 6.35
N TYR A 96 -6.24 1.68 6.04
CA TYR A 96 -7.72 1.59 6.09
C TYR A 96 -8.46 2.59 5.18
N GLN A 97 -7.76 3.21 4.25
CA GLN A 97 -8.32 4.08 3.24
C GLN A 97 -8.46 3.33 1.90
N ASN A 98 -8.80 4.06 0.85
CA ASN A 98 -8.75 3.61 -0.53
C ASN A 98 -8.41 4.80 -1.47
N ARG A 99 -8.32 4.53 -2.76
CA ARG A 99 -7.91 5.51 -3.78
C ARG A 99 -8.76 6.79 -3.81
N SER A 100 -10.02 6.75 -3.34
CA SER A 100 -10.86 7.95 -3.32
C SER A 100 -10.35 9.02 -2.34
N MET A 101 -9.60 8.63 -1.32
CA MET A 101 -9.02 9.58 -0.36
C MET A 101 -7.88 10.41 -0.95
N SER A 102 -7.29 9.93 -2.04
CA SER A 102 -6.22 10.65 -2.75
C SER A 102 -6.74 11.61 -3.84
N MET A 103 -8.07 11.71 -4.04
CA MET A 103 -8.68 12.59 -5.05
C MET A 103 -8.25 14.06 -4.94
N PRO A 104 -8.14 14.67 -3.74
CA PRO A 104 -7.67 16.06 -3.64
C PRO A 104 -6.26 16.27 -4.21
N TYR A 105 -5.38 15.30 -4.03
CA TYR A 105 -4.05 15.33 -4.64
C TYR A 105 -4.11 15.11 -6.15
N ALA A 106 -5.03 14.27 -6.63
CA ALA A 106 -5.23 14.07 -8.05
C ALA A 106 -5.61 15.36 -8.76
N ASP A 107 -6.55 16.12 -8.20
CA ASP A 107 -6.94 17.42 -8.77
C ASP A 107 -5.73 18.37 -8.79
N MET A 108 -4.95 18.45 -7.71
CA MET A 108 -3.73 19.27 -7.63
C MET A 108 -2.70 18.90 -8.73
N TYR A 109 -2.38 17.60 -8.89
CA TYR A 109 -1.40 17.17 -9.89
C TYR A 109 -1.90 17.37 -11.32
N ARG A 110 -3.20 17.22 -11.58
CA ARG A 110 -3.80 17.51 -12.87
C ARG A 110 -3.68 18.98 -13.25
N ASP A 111 -3.90 19.88 -12.28
CA ASP A 111 -3.71 21.33 -12.49
C ASP A 111 -2.26 21.66 -12.83
N MET A 112 -1.31 20.89 -12.30
CA MET A 112 0.12 20.99 -12.64
C MET A 112 0.48 20.34 -14.00
N GLY A 113 -0.47 19.66 -14.66
CA GLY A 113 -0.27 19.02 -15.96
C GLY A 113 0.26 17.60 -15.91
N TYR A 114 0.09 16.90 -14.80
CA TYR A 114 0.44 15.48 -14.67
C TYR A 114 -0.73 14.57 -15.03
N ASN A 115 -0.44 13.42 -15.62
CA ASN A 115 -1.33 12.27 -15.55
C ASN A 115 -1.28 11.74 -14.11
N VAL A 116 -2.36 11.12 -13.66
CA VAL A 116 -2.47 10.61 -12.29
C VAL A 116 -2.94 9.15 -12.31
N LEU A 117 -2.30 8.32 -11.50
CA LEU A 117 -2.75 6.97 -11.21
C LEU A 117 -3.07 6.86 -9.72
N LEU A 118 -4.35 6.78 -9.39
CA LEU A 118 -4.85 6.50 -8.06
C LEU A 118 -4.92 4.98 -7.88
N ILE A 119 -4.25 4.42 -6.87
CA ILE A 119 -4.27 2.97 -6.64
C ILE A 119 -4.93 2.61 -5.32
N ASP A 120 -5.63 1.49 -5.29
CA ASP A 120 -5.95 0.79 -4.06
C ASP A 120 -4.79 -0.14 -3.72
N GLN A 121 -4.15 0.07 -2.58
CA GLN A 121 -3.09 -0.84 -2.11
C GLN A 121 -3.69 -2.21 -1.78
N ARG A 122 -2.88 -3.29 -1.82
CA ARG A 122 -3.36 -4.64 -1.46
C ARG A 122 -4.09 -4.65 -0.11
N GLY A 123 -5.14 -5.43 0.00
CA GLY A 123 -5.99 -5.51 1.20
C GLY A 123 -6.90 -4.30 1.44
N HIS A 124 -6.95 -3.33 0.51
CA HIS A 124 -7.75 -2.12 0.62
C HIS A 124 -8.62 -1.90 -0.63
N GLY A 125 -9.68 -1.12 -0.47
CA GLY A 125 -10.57 -0.75 -1.56
C GLY A 125 -11.11 -1.94 -2.33
N GLU A 126 -10.92 -1.93 -3.65
CA GLU A 126 -11.30 -3.02 -4.56
C GLU A 126 -10.14 -3.96 -4.88
N SER A 127 -8.90 -3.64 -4.43
CA SER A 127 -7.76 -4.52 -4.59
C SER A 127 -7.89 -5.78 -3.74
N GLY A 128 -7.38 -6.88 -4.28
CA GLY A 128 -7.30 -8.17 -3.61
C GLY A 128 -6.31 -8.16 -2.43
N GLY A 129 -6.21 -9.32 -1.78
CA GLY A 129 -5.46 -9.47 -0.54
C GLY A 129 -6.34 -9.27 0.68
N SER A 130 -5.94 -9.80 1.83
CA SER A 130 -6.69 -9.73 3.09
C SER A 130 -6.21 -8.59 4.00
N HIS A 131 -4.97 -8.15 3.83
CA HIS A 131 -4.33 -7.12 4.65
C HIS A 131 -3.07 -6.58 3.97
N THR A 132 -2.56 -5.45 4.46
CA THR A 132 -1.23 -4.96 4.09
C THR A 132 -0.14 -5.88 4.64
N THR A 133 0.95 -6.02 3.88
CA THR A 133 2.15 -6.78 4.30
C THR A 133 3.31 -5.86 4.70
N TRP A 134 3.01 -4.58 4.94
CA TRP A 134 3.94 -3.58 5.46
C TRP A 134 5.22 -3.40 4.62
N GLY A 135 5.08 -3.52 3.32
CA GLY A 135 6.17 -3.32 2.34
C GLY A 135 6.75 -4.62 1.79
N LEU A 136 6.40 -5.80 2.35
CA LEU A 136 6.95 -7.07 1.89
C LEU A 136 6.51 -7.44 0.46
N ARG A 137 5.23 -7.22 0.14
CA ARG A 137 4.63 -7.52 -1.18
C ARG A 137 4.17 -6.27 -1.92
N GLU A 138 4.02 -5.17 -1.22
CA GLU A 138 3.61 -3.90 -1.83
C GLU A 138 4.64 -3.40 -2.84
N THR A 139 5.93 -3.74 -2.68
CA THR A 139 6.97 -3.45 -3.68
C THR A 139 6.71 -4.16 -5.00
N ASP A 140 6.28 -5.42 -4.98
CA ASP A 140 5.90 -6.16 -6.20
C ASP A 140 4.65 -5.55 -6.87
N ASP A 141 3.73 -5.03 -6.05
CA ASP A 141 2.54 -4.33 -6.58
C ASP A 141 2.92 -3.04 -7.27
N LEU A 142 3.84 -2.28 -6.68
CA LEU A 142 4.34 -1.03 -7.27
C LEU A 142 5.16 -1.30 -8.54
N ASP A 143 5.89 -2.42 -8.59
CA ASP A 143 6.54 -2.89 -9.81
C ASP A 143 5.50 -3.10 -10.92
N ALA A 144 4.42 -3.82 -10.63
CA ALA A 144 3.37 -4.09 -11.61
C ALA A 144 2.69 -2.79 -12.10
N TRP A 145 2.44 -1.83 -11.22
CA TRP A 145 1.89 -0.52 -11.60
C TRP A 145 2.84 0.31 -12.45
N THR A 146 4.13 0.32 -12.12
CA THR A 146 5.13 1.06 -12.90
C THR A 146 5.35 0.43 -14.27
N GLU A 147 5.33 -0.91 -14.37
CA GLU A 147 5.39 -1.63 -15.63
C GLU A 147 4.17 -1.32 -16.50
N TRP A 148 2.96 -1.36 -15.94
CA TRP A 148 1.75 -0.99 -16.66
C TRP A 148 1.82 0.44 -17.23
N LEU A 149 2.33 1.40 -16.47
CA LEU A 149 2.50 2.78 -16.96
C LEU A 149 3.53 2.85 -18.10
N ARG A 150 4.63 2.10 -18.02
CA ARG A 150 5.65 2.06 -19.08
C ARG A 150 5.15 1.37 -20.35
N GLU A 151 4.31 0.35 -20.21
CA GLU A 151 3.65 -0.29 -21.35
C GLU A 151 2.65 0.64 -22.04
N LYS A 152 1.94 1.45 -21.24
CA LYS A 152 1.00 2.46 -21.76
C LYS A 152 1.72 3.60 -22.49
N ASP A 153 2.85 4.06 -21.95
CA ASP A 153 3.70 5.11 -22.50
C ASP A 153 5.17 4.80 -22.21
N GLY A 154 5.92 4.38 -23.23
CA GLY A 154 7.34 4.02 -23.10
C GLY A 154 8.27 5.17 -22.68
N GLY A 155 7.81 6.43 -22.78
CA GLY A 155 8.56 7.62 -22.40
C GLY A 155 8.18 8.21 -21.04
N VAL A 156 7.26 7.56 -20.31
CA VAL A 156 6.69 8.10 -19.08
C VAL A 156 7.72 8.35 -17.98
N LYS A 157 7.65 9.52 -17.36
CA LYS A 157 8.39 9.89 -16.15
C LYS A 157 7.47 9.75 -14.95
N ILE A 158 7.76 8.78 -14.11
CA ILE A 158 6.89 8.40 -12.99
C ILE A 158 7.37 9.08 -11.71
N GLY A 159 6.43 9.73 -11.00
CA GLY A 159 6.58 10.15 -9.61
C GLY A 159 5.69 9.31 -8.69
N MET A 160 6.00 9.30 -7.41
CA MET A 160 5.14 8.68 -6.39
C MET A 160 4.86 9.66 -5.25
N HIS A 161 3.60 9.76 -4.86
CA HIS A 161 3.20 10.52 -3.69
C HIS A 161 2.33 9.64 -2.79
N GLY A 162 2.82 9.40 -1.59
CA GLY A 162 2.14 8.60 -0.58
C GLY A 162 1.80 9.39 0.67
N VAL A 163 0.70 9.01 1.32
CA VAL A 163 0.26 9.57 2.59
C VAL A 163 0.29 8.48 3.65
N SER A 164 0.88 8.73 4.83
CA SER A 164 0.94 7.81 5.96
C SER A 164 1.51 6.44 5.55
N LEU A 165 0.71 5.34 5.57
CA LEU A 165 1.14 4.03 5.08
C LEU A 165 1.65 4.11 3.63
N GLY A 166 0.95 4.82 2.74
CA GLY A 166 1.38 5.02 1.36
C GLY A 166 2.71 5.74 1.25
N ALA A 167 2.99 6.68 2.16
CA ALA A 167 4.28 7.36 2.23
C ALA A 167 5.41 6.40 2.63
N ALA A 168 5.15 5.52 3.61
CA ALA A 168 6.11 4.49 4.00
C ALA A 168 6.37 3.51 2.85
N MET A 169 5.32 3.09 2.12
CA MET A 169 5.47 2.21 0.94
C MET A 169 6.30 2.87 -0.15
N ALA A 170 6.06 4.15 -0.45
CA ALA A 170 6.84 4.91 -1.42
C ALA A 170 8.32 4.98 -1.02
N LEU A 171 8.62 5.22 0.26
CA LEU A 171 10.00 5.25 0.76
C LEU A 171 10.67 3.86 0.73
N ILE A 172 9.96 2.79 1.10
CA ILE A 172 10.48 1.42 0.99
C ILE A 172 10.79 1.11 -0.48
N TYR A 173 9.87 1.45 -1.39
CA TYR A 173 10.05 1.23 -2.81
C TYR A 173 11.25 2.00 -3.37
N SER A 174 11.51 3.22 -2.91
CA SER A 174 12.65 4.03 -3.35
C SER A 174 14.00 3.35 -3.12
N GLY A 175 14.09 2.43 -2.17
CA GLY A 175 15.28 1.62 -1.90
C GLY A 175 15.47 0.43 -2.84
N THR A 176 14.48 0.06 -3.64
CA THR A 176 14.57 -1.05 -4.61
C THR A 176 15.29 -0.61 -5.89
N GLU A 177 15.76 -1.58 -6.69
CA GLU A 177 16.42 -1.25 -7.97
C GLU A 177 15.46 -0.54 -8.93
N LYS A 178 14.21 -1.03 -9.06
CA LYS A 178 13.19 -0.38 -9.91
C LYS A 178 12.72 0.97 -9.33
N GLY A 179 12.69 1.09 -8.01
CA GLY A 179 12.34 2.33 -7.34
C GLY A 179 13.33 3.47 -7.60
N LYS A 180 14.60 3.17 -7.87
CA LYS A 180 15.61 4.18 -8.24
C LYS A 180 15.35 4.83 -9.61
N GLU A 181 14.51 4.21 -10.45
CA GLU A 181 14.11 4.74 -11.74
C GLU A 181 12.94 5.74 -11.65
N ILE A 182 12.34 5.89 -10.48
CA ILE A 182 11.26 6.85 -10.24
C ILE A 182 11.85 8.25 -10.14
N SER A 183 11.24 9.20 -10.82
CA SER A 183 11.75 10.56 -10.99
C SER A 183 11.73 11.38 -9.70
N PHE A 184 10.71 11.17 -8.85
CA PHE A 184 10.59 11.83 -7.55
C PHE A 184 9.67 11.07 -6.59
N TYR A 185 9.86 11.32 -5.30
CA TYR A 185 9.02 10.81 -4.23
C TYR A 185 8.54 11.96 -3.35
N VAL A 186 7.27 11.91 -2.98
CA VAL A 186 6.67 12.75 -1.95
C VAL A 186 6.11 11.83 -0.87
N ALA A 187 6.61 11.99 0.35
CA ALA A 187 6.22 11.18 1.51
C ALA A 187 5.57 12.08 2.56
N ASP A 188 4.25 12.14 2.54
CA ASP A 188 3.48 12.93 3.50
C ASP A 188 3.19 12.09 4.75
N SER A 189 3.67 12.55 5.91
CA SER A 189 3.43 11.92 7.21
C SER A 189 3.90 10.45 7.29
N ALA A 190 5.04 10.13 6.65
CA ALA A 190 5.66 8.81 6.74
C ALA A 190 6.15 8.54 8.17
N TYR A 191 6.11 7.27 8.58
CA TYR A 191 6.77 6.81 9.80
C TYR A 191 8.14 6.18 9.45
N GLY A 192 9.12 6.39 10.32
CA GLY A 192 10.51 5.91 10.10
C GLY A 192 10.71 4.41 10.36
N GLY A 193 9.75 3.75 11.05
CA GLY A 193 9.75 2.32 11.34
C GLY A 193 8.59 1.90 12.22
N MET A 194 8.23 0.62 12.15
CA MET A 194 7.11 0.04 12.95
C MET A 194 7.31 0.22 14.46
N MET A 195 8.56 0.23 14.94
CA MET A 195 8.90 0.44 16.35
C MET A 195 8.64 1.88 16.84
N GLU A 196 8.50 2.83 15.95
CA GLU A 196 8.25 4.24 16.26
C GLU A 196 6.76 4.56 16.36
N LEU A 197 5.91 3.74 15.70
CA LEU A 197 4.45 3.91 15.75
C LEU A 197 3.83 3.60 17.12
N GLY A 198 4.57 2.93 18.02
CA GLY A 198 4.10 2.52 19.35
C GLY A 198 4.59 3.44 20.49
N LYS A 199 5.24 4.55 20.20
CA LYS A 199 5.69 5.56 21.17
C LYS A 199 4.75 6.75 21.18
#